data_b722af9b2ff8310befc69aa8394f4a31
#
_entry.id   b722af9b2ff8310befc69aa8394f4a31
#
_cell.length_a   1.000
_cell.length_b   1.000
_cell.length_c   1.000
_cell.angle_alpha   90.00
_cell.angle_beta   90.00
_cell.angle_gamma   90.00
#
_symmetry.space_group_name_H-M   'P 1'
#
loop_
_entity.id
_entity.type
_entity.pdbx_description
1 polymer ?
#
loop_
_entity_poly.entity_id
_entity_poly.type
_entity_poly.pdbx_seq_one_letter_code
_entity_poly.pdbx_strand_id
1 'polypeptide(L)'
;DYDIYYTNGLSFYGYNFDTETETKIFSWLDCDVNTNNLSNQYVLSDGRIVAVTNEWDGKYENCTSELITISKVPSSSLPQKTYITLGTQGLNWDTQELIVKFNRNSDQYRIQVNDYSEYNTDDDYSAGLTKLTTEIMAGNVPDILDLSGFSVSQLAGKGLIADLDSFFDADPDLNKSDFIPNVLAAFEVDGKLYSTVSNFNIQGVAGASSIVGDTPGWTYQQ
;
A
#
# COMPACT_ATOMS: atom_id res chain seq x y z
N ASP A 1 -20.52 17.90 13.62
CA ASP A 1 -21.34 17.30 12.55
C ASP A 1 -20.91 17.90 11.22
N TYR A 2 -20.93 17.10 10.18
CA TYR A 2 -20.61 17.49 8.81
C TYR A 2 -21.85 17.32 7.95
N ASP A 3 -21.93 18.06 6.84
CA ASP A 3 -23.09 18.02 5.94
C ASP A 3 -23.09 16.77 5.06
N ILE A 4 -21.89 16.33 4.65
CA ILE A 4 -21.68 15.06 3.95
C ILE A 4 -20.50 14.30 4.52
N TYR A 5 -20.56 12.98 4.34
CA TYR A 5 -19.47 12.05 4.68
C TYR A 5 -19.16 11.20 3.46
N TYR A 6 -17.89 10.94 3.24
CA TYR A 6 -17.44 10.14 2.09
C TYR A 6 -16.08 9.49 2.33
N THR A 7 -15.78 8.48 1.55
CA THR A 7 -14.47 7.85 1.48
C THR A 7 -13.72 8.35 0.25
N ASN A 8 -12.48 8.75 0.44
CA ASN A 8 -11.54 9.06 -0.62
C ASN A 8 -10.20 8.37 -0.33
N GLY A 9 -9.73 7.56 -1.28
CA GLY A 9 -8.56 6.72 -1.06
C GLY A 9 -8.73 5.79 0.14
N LEU A 10 -7.83 5.87 1.10
CA LEU A 10 -7.83 5.06 2.32
C LEU A 10 -8.59 5.70 3.49
N SER A 11 -9.12 6.89 3.32
CA SER A 11 -9.58 7.74 4.43
C SER A 11 -11.05 8.09 4.34
N PHE A 12 -11.66 8.27 5.51
CA PHE A 12 -13.03 8.72 5.68
C PHE A 12 -13.04 10.19 6.07
N TYR A 13 -13.82 10.97 5.35
CA TYR A 13 -13.89 12.43 5.47
C TYR A 13 -15.29 12.92 5.82
N GLY A 14 -15.33 14.07 6.47
CA GLY A 14 -16.50 14.91 6.60
C GLY A 14 -16.28 16.25 5.92
N TYR A 15 -17.28 16.77 5.24
CA TYR A 15 -17.26 18.07 4.59
C TYR A 15 -18.34 18.97 5.18
N ASN A 16 -18.01 20.24 5.40
CA ASN A 16 -18.92 21.26 5.90
C ASN A 16 -19.13 22.33 4.81
N PHE A 17 -20.38 22.55 4.41
CA PHE A 17 -20.73 23.49 3.34
C PHE A 17 -20.60 24.96 3.77
N ASP A 18 -20.84 25.27 5.05
CA ASP A 18 -20.80 26.68 5.51
C ASP A 18 -19.35 27.19 5.56
N THR A 19 -18.40 26.33 5.90
CA THR A 19 -16.98 26.68 6.00
C THR A 19 -16.16 26.28 4.78
N GLU A 20 -16.75 25.52 3.86
CA GLU A 20 -16.10 24.93 2.68
C GLU A 20 -14.85 24.12 3.07
N THR A 21 -14.92 23.40 4.21
CA THR A 21 -13.77 22.65 4.74
C THR A 21 -14.01 21.16 4.72
N GLU A 22 -12.98 20.45 4.29
CA GLU A 22 -12.85 19.00 4.40
C GLU A 22 -12.05 18.65 5.66
N THR A 23 -12.47 17.61 6.36
CA THR A 23 -11.75 17.09 7.52
C THR A 23 -11.62 15.58 7.43
N LYS A 24 -10.38 15.09 7.46
CA LYS A 24 -10.11 13.65 7.60
C LYS A 24 -10.51 13.20 9.01
N ILE A 25 -11.38 12.21 9.09
CA ILE A 25 -11.90 11.70 10.36
C ILE A 25 -11.03 10.52 10.84
N PHE A 26 -10.75 9.55 9.95
CA PHE A 26 -9.87 8.41 10.20
C PHE A 26 -9.42 7.74 8.89
N SER A 27 -8.43 6.83 8.99
CA SER A 27 -8.09 5.90 7.92
C SER A 27 -8.79 4.56 8.13
N TRP A 28 -9.41 4.00 7.10
CA TRP A 28 -10.04 2.69 7.14
C TRP A 28 -9.05 1.57 7.49
N LEU A 29 -7.81 1.66 7.02
CA LEU A 29 -6.77 0.69 7.37
C LEU A 29 -6.40 0.72 8.85
N ASP A 30 -6.53 1.88 9.52
CA ASP A 30 -6.35 1.98 10.98
C ASP A 30 -7.47 1.25 11.75
N CYS A 31 -8.60 1.00 11.09
CA CYS A 31 -9.72 0.21 11.61
C CYS A 31 -9.72 -1.23 11.08
N ASP A 32 -8.65 -1.71 10.46
CA ASP A 32 -8.52 -3.03 9.83
C ASP A 32 -9.56 -3.31 8.73
N VAL A 33 -9.91 -2.27 7.97
CA VAL A 33 -10.85 -2.34 6.86
C VAL A 33 -10.15 -2.04 5.55
N ASN A 34 -10.23 -2.99 4.60
CA ASN A 34 -9.80 -2.76 3.23
C ASN A 34 -10.84 -1.94 2.48
N THR A 35 -10.46 -0.76 1.99
CA THR A 35 -11.40 0.16 1.31
C THR A 35 -11.96 -0.39 0.01
N ASN A 36 -11.26 -1.31 -0.64
CA ASN A 36 -11.75 -1.95 -1.86
C ASN A 36 -12.92 -2.91 -1.60
N ASN A 37 -13.10 -3.35 -0.35
CA ASN A 37 -14.20 -4.21 0.05
C ASN A 37 -15.42 -3.41 0.55
N LEU A 38 -15.29 -2.08 0.72
CA LEU A 38 -16.39 -1.22 1.16
C LEU A 38 -17.46 -1.07 0.07
N SER A 39 -18.72 -1.32 0.42
CA SER A 39 -19.85 -1.09 -0.49
C SER A 39 -20.74 0.08 -0.05
N ASN A 40 -21.06 0.17 1.22
CA ASN A 40 -21.91 1.22 1.78
C ASN A 40 -21.41 1.64 3.15
N GLN A 41 -21.62 2.91 3.49
CA GLN A 41 -21.25 3.49 4.78
C GLN A 41 -22.26 4.52 5.23
N TYR A 42 -22.54 4.56 6.54
CA TYR A 42 -23.49 5.48 7.16
C TYR A 42 -22.97 5.96 8.50
N VAL A 43 -23.19 7.23 8.79
CA VAL A 43 -22.93 7.80 10.11
C VAL A 43 -24.24 7.81 10.89
N LEU A 44 -24.21 7.18 12.06
CA LEU A 44 -25.36 7.12 12.96
C LEU A 44 -25.46 8.41 13.78
N SER A 45 -26.64 8.67 14.33
CA SER A 45 -26.91 9.86 15.15
C SER A 45 -26.08 9.94 16.44
N ASP A 46 -25.52 8.81 16.88
CA ASP A 46 -24.62 8.74 18.04
C ASP A 46 -23.13 8.85 17.67
N GLY A 47 -22.83 9.13 16.40
CA GLY A 47 -21.48 9.34 15.88
C GLY A 47 -20.73 8.05 15.52
N ARG A 48 -21.34 6.87 15.68
CA ARG A 48 -20.76 5.63 15.15
C ARG A 48 -20.91 5.57 13.65
N ILE A 49 -19.98 4.88 13.00
CA ILE A 49 -20.03 4.64 11.57
C ILE A 49 -20.34 3.15 11.36
N VAL A 50 -21.34 2.88 10.54
CA VAL A 50 -21.69 1.52 10.11
C VAL A 50 -21.34 1.38 8.65
N ALA A 51 -20.66 0.31 8.30
CA ALA A 51 -20.28 0.03 6.91
C ALA A 51 -20.53 -1.45 6.56
N VAL A 52 -20.74 -1.71 5.28
CA VAL A 52 -20.82 -3.06 4.72
C VAL A 52 -19.56 -3.31 3.91
N THR A 53 -18.90 -4.42 4.21
CA THR A 53 -17.77 -4.92 3.43
C THR A 53 -18.16 -6.18 2.69
N ASN A 54 -17.63 -6.35 1.48
CA ASN A 54 -17.81 -7.53 0.64
C ASN A 54 -16.45 -8.11 0.28
N GLU A 55 -16.15 -9.28 0.80
CA GLU A 55 -14.90 -9.99 0.54
C GLU A 55 -15.17 -11.18 -0.39
N TRP A 56 -14.50 -11.20 -1.53
CA TRP A 56 -14.57 -12.28 -2.49
C TRP A 56 -13.46 -13.29 -2.24
N ASP A 57 -13.78 -14.57 -2.39
CA ASP A 57 -12.74 -15.60 -2.39
C ASP A 57 -11.80 -15.42 -3.60
N GLY A 58 -10.61 -16.02 -3.54
CA GLY A 58 -9.60 -15.88 -4.59
C GLY A 58 -10.02 -16.43 -5.97
N LYS A 59 -11.22 -17.06 -6.07
CA LYS A 59 -11.81 -17.53 -7.32
C LYS A 59 -12.97 -16.69 -7.79
N TYR A 60 -13.39 -15.70 -7.00
CA TYR A 60 -14.58 -14.87 -7.23
C TYR A 60 -15.90 -15.69 -7.35
N GLU A 61 -15.94 -16.84 -6.68
CA GLU A 61 -17.13 -17.72 -6.67
C GLU A 61 -18.03 -17.43 -5.47
N ASN A 62 -17.45 -17.03 -4.35
CA ASN A 62 -18.18 -16.76 -3.12
C ASN A 62 -17.86 -15.36 -2.59
N CYS A 63 -18.91 -14.64 -2.17
CA CYS A 63 -18.80 -13.35 -1.53
C CYS A 63 -19.27 -13.44 -0.08
N THR A 64 -18.43 -13.02 0.86
CA THR A 64 -18.81 -12.87 2.26
C THR A 64 -19.08 -11.40 2.53
N SER A 65 -20.31 -11.09 2.99
CA SER A 65 -20.68 -9.72 3.36
C SER A 65 -20.72 -9.58 4.88
N GLU A 66 -20.07 -8.55 5.39
CA GLU A 66 -20.06 -8.24 6.82
C GLU A 66 -20.60 -6.85 7.07
N LEU A 67 -21.38 -6.71 8.16
CA LEU A 67 -21.78 -5.42 8.70
C LEU A 67 -20.83 -5.06 9.83
N ILE A 68 -20.04 -4.02 9.62
CA ILE A 68 -19.07 -3.54 10.61
C ILE A 68 -19.53 -2.25 11.27
N THR A 69 -19.15 -2.04 12.52
CA THR A 69 -19.40 -0.81 13.26
C THR A 69 -18.08 -0.25 13.79
N ILE A 70 -17.81 1.02 13.47
CA ILE A 70 -16.65 1.75 13.94
C ILE A 70 -17.11 2.79 14.96
N SER A 71 -16.41 2.85 16.08
CA SER A 71 -16.67 3.81 17.15
C SER A 71 -15.37 4.39 17.67
N LYS A 72 -15.44 5.68 18.06
CA LYS A 72 -14.30 6.34 18.70
C LYS A 72 -14.14 5.80 20.12
N VAL A 73 -12.94 5.36 20.46
CA VAL A 73 -12.59 4.87 21.78
C VAL A 73 -11.35 5.62 22.32
N PRO A 74 -11.14 5.69 23.64
CA PRO A 74 -9.90 6.23 24.19
C PRO A 74 -8.69 5.41 23.72
N SER A 75 -7.59 6.07 23.38
CA SER A 75 -6.34 5.39 22.95
C SER A 75 -5.81 4.41 24.00
N SER A 76 -6.05 4.67 25.29
CA SER A 76 -5.67 3.79 26.38
C SER A 76 -6.43 2.45 26.43
N SER A 77 -7.55 2.34 25.69
CA SER A 77 -8.31 1.09 25.58
C SER A 77 -7.88 0.23 24.39
N LEU A 78 -7.01 0.74 23.53
CA LEU A 78 -6.47 0.00 22.39
C LEU A 78 -5.33 -0.93 22.84
N PRO A 79 -5.16 -2.10 22.19
CA PRO A 79 -4.00 -2.96 22.42
C PRO A 79 -2.71 -2.17 22.22
N GLN A 80 -1.75 -2.36 23.11
CA GLN A 80 -0.44 -1.74 23.00
C GLN A 80 0.40 -2.54 22.01
N LYS A 81 0.52 -2.03 20.78
CA LYS A 81 1.34 -2.62 19.72
C LYS A 81 2.46 -1.67 19.32
N THR A 82 3.56 -2.22 18.84
CA THR A 82 4.62 -1.43 18.19
C THR A 82 4.17 -1.09 16.77
N TYR A 83 4.16 0.20 16.44
CA TYR A 83 3.80 0.65 15.12
C TYR A 83 5.00 0.58 14.18
N ILE A 84 4.76 0.03 12.99
CA ILE A 84 5.68 0.01 11.85
C ILE A 84 5.07 0.91 10.80
N THR A 85 5.76 1.99 10.44
CA THR A 85 5.28 2.98 9.47
C THR A 85 5.58 2.55 8.04
N LEU A 86 4.58 2.61 7.16
CA LEU A 86 4.72 2.39 5.72
C LEU A 86 4.47 3.70 4.97
N GLY A 87 5.48 4.23 4.29
CA GLY A 87 5.32 5.38 3.39
C GLY A 87 5.03 4.93 1.96
N THR A 88 3.94 5.45 1.36
CA THR A 88 3.50 5.05 0.01
C THR A 88 2.93 6.23 -0.78
N GLN A 89 2.83 6.06 -2.10
CA GLN A 89 2.11 6.93 -3.05
C GLN A 89 0.74 6.37 -3.46
N GLY A 90 0.17 5.53 -2.61
CA GLY A 90 -1.07 4.80 -2.84
C GLY A 90 -0.83 3.29 -2.79
N LEU A 91 -1.80 2.57 -2.27
CA LEU A 91 -1.74 1.12 -2.12
C LEU A 91 -2.67 0.43 -3.12
N ASN A 92 -2.15 -0.60 -3.77
CA ASN A 92 -2.99 -1.52 -4.53
C ASN A 92 -3.84 -2.40 -3.58
N TRP A 93 -4.82 -3.10 -4.15
CA TRP A 93 -5.74 -3.95 -3.40
C TRP A 93 -5.02 -5.04 -2.59
N ASP A 94 -4.11 -5.77 -3.23
CA ASP A 94 -3.41 -6.90 -2.59
C ASP A 94 -2.61 -6.44 -1.37
N THR A 95 -1.95 -5.29 -1.46
CA THR A 95 -1.17 -4.73 -0.35
C THR A 95 -2.08 -4.28 0.80
N GLN A 96 -3.23 -3.67 0.52
CA GLN A 96 -4.20 -3.32 1.56
C GLN A 96 -4.69 -4.57 2.30
N GLU A 97 -5.02 -5.65 1.55
CA GLU A 97 -5.45 -6.92 2.14
C GLU A 97 -4.37 -7.51 3.05
N LEU A 98 -3.12 -7.54 2.59
CA LEU A 98 -1.99 -8.04 3.37
C LEU A 98 -1.77 -7.23 4.66
N ILE A 99 -1.89 -5.91 4.62
CA ILE A 99 -1.77 -5.03 5.79
C ILE A 99 -2.89 -5.32 6.78
N VAL A 100 -4.15 -5.39 6.33
CA VAL A 100 -5.29 -5.72 7.19
C VAL A 100 -5.11 -7.07 7.84
N LYS A 101 -4.71 -8.09 7.06
CA LYS A 101 -4.46 -9.44 7.55
C LYS A 101 -3.32 -9.48 8.58
N PHE A 102 -2.22 -8.77 8.32
CA PHE A 102 -1.11 -8.65 9.25
C PHE A 102 -1.55 -7.99 10.56
N ASN A 103 -2.23 -6.84 10.48
CA ASN A 103 -2.65 -6.07 11.64
C ASN A 103 -3.64 -6.82 12.54
N ARG A 104 -4.52 -7.65 11.95
CA ARG A 104 -5.46 -8.51 12.68
C ARG A 104 -4.76 -9.68 13.37
N ASN A 105 -3.75 -10.27 12.74
CA ASN A 105 -3.11 -11.50 13.21
C ASN A 105 -1.87 -11.25 14.10
N SER A 106 -1.27 -10.08 14.06
CA SER A 106 -0.11 -9.75 14.89
C SER A 106 -0.54 -9.16 16.22
N ASP A 107 -0.13 -9.77 17.32
CA ASP A 107 -0.38 -9.25 18.68
C ASP A 107 0.63 -8.16 19.08
N GLN A 108 1.78 -8.12 18.42
CA GLN A 108 2.95 -7.33 18.80
C GLN A 108 3.13 -6.06 17.96
N TYR A 109 2.83 -6.16 16.66
CA TYR A 109 3.10 -5.11 15.69
C TYR A 109 1.83 -4.68 14.96
N ARG A 110 1.88 -3.45 14.44
CA ARG A 110 0.84 -2.90 13.58
C ARG A 110 1.46 -2.03 12.49
N ILE A 111 1.13 -2.29 11.24
CA ILE A 111 1.51 -1.44 10.12
C ILE A 111 0.57 -0.25 10.09
N GLN A 112 1.13 0.96 10.16
CA GLN A 112 0.45 2.22 9.96
C GLN A 112 0.86 2.82 8.63
N VAL A 113 -0.12 3.11 7.78
CA VAL A 113 0.11 3.62 6.44
C VAL A 113 0.10 5.14 6.43
N ASN A 114 1.16 5.73 5.90
CA ASN A 114 1.26 7.14 5.55
C ASN A 114 1.13 7.25 4.03
N ASP A 115 -0.09 7.53 3.57
CA ASP A 115 -0.39 7.67 2.13
C ASP A 115 -0.11 9.10 1.67
N TYR A 116 0.98 9.29 0.97
CA TYR A 116 1.38 10.59 0.45
C TYR A 116 0.61 10.98 -0.83
N SER A 117 -0.13 10.07 -1.45
CA SER A 117 -1.00 10.42 -2.58
C SER A 117 -2.09 11.44 -2.20
N GLU A 118 -2.44 11.53 -0.92
CA GLU A 118 -3.37 12.53 -0.37
C GLU A 118 -2.90 13.99 -0.61
N TYR A 119 -1.61 14.21 -0.87
CA TYR A 119 -1.06 15.54 -1.17
C TYR A 119 -1.06 15.89 -2.66
N ASN A 120 -1.40 14.93 -3.53
CA ASN A 120 -1.52 15.18 -4.95
C ASN A 120 -2.73 16.06 -5.24
N THR A 121 -2.61 16.90 -6.25
CA THR A 121 -3.67 17.78 -6.73
C THR A 121 -3.90 17.56 -8.22
N ASP A 122 -5.00 18.09 -8.76
CA ASP A 122 -5.26 18.02 -10.20
C ASP A 122 -4.19 18.71 -11.06
N ASP A 123 -3.49 19.67 -10.45
CA ASP A 123 -2.40 20.42 -11.12
C ASP A 123 -1.01 19.80 -10.88
N ASP A 124 -0.84 19.00 -9.81
CA ASP A 124 0.44 18.35 -9.46
C ASP A 124 0.24 16.94 -8.88
N TYR A 125 0.31 15.94 -9.73
CA TYR A 125 0.26 14.52 -9.36
C TYR A 125 1.54 13.99 -8.71
N SER A 126 2.59 14.82 -8.60
CA SER A 126 3.86 14.46 -7.98
C SER A 126 4.09 15.13 -6.61
N ALA A 127 3.15 15.93 -6.13
CA ALA A 127 3.27 16.66 -4.87
C ALA A 127 3.51 15.71 -3.68
N GLY A 128 2.81 14.58 -3.63
CA GLY A 128 3.01 13.55 -2.61
C GLY A 128 4.40 12.94 -2.64
N LEU A 129 4.92 12.57 -3.83
CA LEU A 129 6.28 12.05 -3.98
C LEU A 129 7.33 13.08 -3.55
N THR A 130 7.13 14.33 -3.91
CA THR A 130 8.00 15.45 -3.52
C THR A 130 8.03 15.62 -2.00
N LYS A 131 6.85 15.55 -1.36
CA LYS A 131 6.72 15.64 0.09
C LYS A 131 7.43 14.47 0.78
N LEU A 132 7.15 13.22 0.39
CA LEU A 132 7.79 12.03 0.93
C LEU A 132 9.31 12.10 0.78
N THR A 133 9.80 12.47 -0.41
CA THR A 133 11.24 12.65 -0.67
C THR A 133 11.84 13.69 0.27
N THR A 134 11.15 14.81 0.49
CA THR A 134 11.61 15.88 1.37
C THR A 134 11.70 15.41 2.82
N GLU A 135 10.72 14.66 3.30
CA GLU A 135 10.71 14.10 4.66
C GLU A 135 11.84 13.09 4.85
N ILE A 136 12.05 12.18 3.88
CA ILE A 136 13.19 11.25 3.90
C ILE A 136 14.52 12.01 3.97
N MET A 137 14.69 13.05 3.17
CA MET A 137 15.93 13.86 3.18
C MET A 137 16.11 14.65 4.48
N ALA A 138 15.03 14.95 5.19
CA ALA A 138 15.04 15.57 6.53
C ALA A 138 15.30 14.56 7.66
N GLY A 139 15.40 13.26 7.35
CA GLY A 139 15.62 12.20 8.33
C GLY A 139 14.35 11.54 8.87
N ASN A 140 13.17 11.94 8.38
CA ASN A 140 11.89 11.32 8.71
C ASN A 140 11.63 10.16 7.74
N VAL A 141 12.33 9.06 7.95
CA VAL A 141 12.24 7.87 7.07
C VAL A 141 11.20 6.90 7.66
N PRO A 142 10.21 6.44 6.88
CA PRO A 142 9.33 5.38 7.33
C PRO A 142 10.09 4.05 7.49
N ASP A 143 9.58 3.15 8.34
CA ASP A 143 10.20 1.84 8.57
C ASP A 143 10.16 0.96 7.32
N ILE A 144 9.08 1.08 6.55
CA ILE A 144 8.89 0.44 5.24
C ILE A 144 8.60 1.54 4.21
N LEU A 145 9.26 1.46 3.07
CA LEU A 145 9.08 2.41 1.97
C LEU A 145 8.57 1.67 0.71
N ASP A 146 7.43 2.11 0.19
CA ASP A 146 7.02 1.77 -1.17
C ASP A 146 7.93 2.52 -2.15
N LEU A 147 8.67 1.77 -2.95
CA LEU A 147 9.68 2.31 -3.85
C LEU A 147 9.13 2.78 -5.19
N SER A 148 7.81 2.81 -5.36
CA SER A 148 7.16 3.35 -6.55
C SER A 148 7.57 4.82 -6.77
N GLY A 149 8.13 5.10 -7.94
CA GLY A 149 8.63 6.44 -8.28
C GLY A 149 10.04 6.78 -7.77
N PHE A 150 10.70 5.88 -7.01
CA PHE A 150 12.05 6.08 -6.52
C PHE A 150 13.11 5.32 -7.34
N SER A 151 14.31 5.86 -7.38
CA SER A 151 15.49 5.13 -7.88
C SER A 151 16.11 4.35 -6.73
N VAL A 152 15.96 3.01 -6.73
CA VAL A 152 16.53 2.12 -5.72
C VAL A 152 18.02 2.31 -5.58
N SER A 153 18.75 2.42 -6.71
CA SER A 153 20.20 2.61 -6.70
C SER A 153 20.63 3.95 -6.06
N GLN A 154 19.84 5.02 -6.23
CA GLN A 154 20.13 6.29 -5.57
C GLN A 154 19.90 6.23 -4.07
N LEU A 155 18.81 5.58 -3.63
CA LEU A 155 18.51 5.42 -2.21
C LEU A 155 19.54 4.52 -1.53
N ALA A 156 19.91 3.39 -2.16
CA ALA A 156 20.95 2.49 -1.68
C ALA A 156 22.32 3.19 -1.60
N GLY A 157 22.73 3.92 -2.64
CA GLY A 157 23.99 4.66 -2.66
C GLY A 157 24.09 5.76 -1.61
N LYS A 158 22.94 6.28 -1.12
CA LYS A 158 22.86 7.25 -0.02
C LYS A 158 22.71 6.58 1.36
N GLY A 159 22.58 5.24 1.43
CA GLY A 159 22.35 4.51 2.67
C GLY A 159 20.98 4.77 3.31
N LEU A 160 19.97 5.11 2.50
CA LEU A 160 18.62 5.43 2.95
C LEU A 160 17.69 4.21 3.02
N ILE A 161 18.10 3.09 2.42
CA ILE A 161 17.40 1.81 2.47
C ILE A 161 18.37 0.70 2.89
N ALA A 162 17.86 -0.28 3.62
CA ALA A 162 18.65 -1.37 4.17
C ALA A 162 18.90 -2.47 3.13
N ASP A 163 20.05 -3.15 3.26
CA ASP A 163 20.35 -4.40 2.58
C ASP A 163 19.47 -5.52 3.16
N LEU A 164 18.60 -6.09 2.32
CA LEU A 164 17.64 -7.12 2.73
C LEU A 164 18.27 -8.52 2.89
N ASP A 165 19.48 -8.74 2.41
CA ASP A 165 20.15 -10.04 2.49
C ASP A 165 20.23 -10.54 3.93
N SER A 166 20.58 -9.66 4.86
CA SER A 166 20.65 -9.98 6.28
C SER A 166 19.31 -10.38 6.91
N PHE A 167 18.20 -9.86 6.39
CA PHE A 167 16.86 -10.22 6.86
C PHE A 167 16.48 -11.63 6.36
N PHE A 168 16.75 -11.95 5.10
CA PHE A 168 16.56 -13.30 4.57
C PHE A 168 17.41 -14.34 5.31
N ASP A 169 18.66 -14.00 5.62
CA ASP A 169 19.56 -14.90 6.35
C ASP A 169 19.12 -15.16 7.81
N ALA A 170 18.39 -14.22 8.39
CA ALA A 170 17.90 -14.32 9.77
C ALA A 170 16.49 -14.94 9.88
N ASP A 171 15.73 -14.98 8.80
CA ASP A 171 14.36 -15.49 8.80
C ASP A 171 14.34 -17.02 8.61
N PRO A 172 13.73 -17.79 9.54
CA PRO A 172 13.67 -19.25 9.42
C PRO A 172 12.65 -19.75 8.39
N ASP A 173 11.68 -18.92 8.03
CA ASP A 173 10.52 -19.33 7.24
C ASP A 173 10.57 -18.79 5.80
N LEU A 174 11.40 -17.77 5.53
CA LEU A 174 11.50 -17.12 4.23
C LEU A 174 12.93 -17.19 3.68
N ASN A 175 13.10 -17.84 2.53
CA ASN A 175 14.38 -18.00 1.87
C ASN A 175 14.40 -17.33 0.49
N LYS A 176 15.56 -16.86 0.03
CA LYS A 176 15.72 -16.37 -1.35
C LYS A 176 15.35 -17.42 -2.40
N SER A 177 15.49 -18.72 -2.09
CA SER A 177 15.10 -19.83 -2.97
C SER A 177 13.58 -19.92 -3.21
N ASP A 178 12.77 -19.27 -2.39
CA ASP A 178 11.31 -19.21 -2.54
C ASP A 178 10.89 -18.23 -3.65
N PHE A 179 11.83 -17.43 -4.11
CA PHE A 179 11.64 -16.46 -5.19
C PHE A 179 12.19 -16.97 -6.52
N ILE A 180 11.67 -16.42 -7.62
CA ILE A 180 12.20 -16.67 -8.95
C ILE A 180 13.57 -15.97 -9.06
N PRO A 181 14.68 -16.70 -9.24
CA PRO A 181 16.03 -16.12 -9.13
C PRO A 181 16.29 -14.93 -10.06
N ASN A 182 15.82 -15.00 -11.30
CA ASN A 182 16.00 -13.91 -12.27
C ASN A 182 15.19 -12.65 -11.90
N VAL A 183 14.05 -12.81 -11.22
CA VAL A 183 13.27 -11.69 -10.73
C VAL A 183 13.98 -11.04 -9.55
N LEU A 184 14.44 -11.85 -8.60
CA LEU A 184 15.15 -11.32 -7.43
C LEU A 184 16.46 -10.61 -7.85
N ALA A 185 17.23 -11.19 -8.76
CA ALA A 185 18.45 -10.59 -9.29
C ALA A 185 18.22 -9.23 -9.99
N ALA A 186 17.03 -8.98 -10.55
CA ALA A 186 16.69 -7.71 -11.17
C ALA A 186 16.54 -6.55 -10.14
N PHE A 187 16.41 -6.88 -8.87
CA PHE A 187 16.31 -5.90 -7.77
C PHE A 187 17.62 -5.75 -6.98
N GLU A 188 18.67 -6.45 -7.37
CA GLU A 188 20.00 -6.28 -6.79
C GLU A 188 20.68 -5.02 -7.34
N VAL A 189 21.35 -4.31 -6.45
CA VAL A 189 22.24 -3.18 -6.77
C VAL A 189 23.60 -3.51 -6.19
N ASP A 190 24.62 -3.59 -7.04
CA ASP A 190 26.00 -3.96 -6.67
C ASP A 190 26.09 -5.28 -5.88
N GLY A 191 25.25 -6.27 -6.26
CA GLY A 191 25.22 -7.60 -5.66
C GLY A 191 24.56 -7.69 -4.29
N LYS A 192 23.77 -6.67 -3.92
CA LYS A 192 22.98 -6.61 -2.69
C LYS A 192 21.52 -6.37 -2.99
N LEU A 193 20.63 -6.98 -2.23
CA LEU A 193 19.20 -6.86 -2.38
C LEU A 193 18.67 -5.71 -1.52
N TYR A 194 18.13 -4.66 -2.17
CA TYR A 194 17.56 -3.50 -1.46
C TYR A 194 16.04 -3.40 -1.57
N SER A 195 15.43 -4.22 -2.39
CA SER A 195 13.97 -4.24 -2.58
C SER A 195 13.50 -5.62 -3.00
N THR A 196 12.23 -5.88 -2.78
CA THR A 196 11.54 -7.09 -3.23
C THR A 196 10.15 -6.72 -3.75
N VAL A 197 9.53 -7.65 -4.47
CA VAL A 197 8.17 -7.50 -5.00
C VAL A 197 7.35 -8.74 -4.70
N SER A 198 6.05 -8.55 -4.46
CA SER A 198 5.10 -9.65 -4.26
C SER A 198 4.63 -10.27 -5.59
N ASN A 199 4.66 -9.48 -6.66
CA ASN A 199 4.26 -9.91 -8.01
C ASN A 199 5.06 -9.17 -9.08
N PHE A 200 5.05 -9.70 -10.29
CA PHE A 200 5.65 -9.06 -11.46
C PHE A 200 4.85 -9.41 -12.71
N ASN A 201 4.95 -8.55 -13.72
CA ASN A 201 4.34 -8.77 -15.02
C ASN A 201 5.41 -8.82 -16.11
N ILE A 202 5.23 -9.73 -17.06
CA ILE A 202 6.05 -9.78 -18.27
C ILE A 202 5.25 -9.11 -19.38
N GLN A 203 5.78 -8.02 -19.91
CA GLN A 203 5.24 -7.36 -21.08
C GLN A 203 5.98 -7.82 -22.32
N GLY A 204 5.25 -8.24 -23.31
CA GLY A 204 5.80 -8.72 -24.56
C GLY A 204 4.90 -8.44 -25.75
N VAL A 205 5.45 -8.54 -26.95
CA VAL A 205 4.70 -8.48 -28.19
C VAL A 205 4.54 -9.90 -28.72
N ALA A 206 3.30 -10.30 -29.02
CA ALA A 206 2.99 -11.57 -29.65
C ALA A 206 2.41 -11.34 -31.03
N GLY A 207 2.80 -12.13 -31.99
CA GLY A 207 2.28 -12.10 -33.35
C GLY A 207 2.23 -13.49 -33.98
N ALA A 208 1.49 -13.63 -35.08
CA ALA A 208 1.50 -14.88 -35.82
C ALA A 208 2.91 -15.16 -36.36
N SER A 209 3.40 -16.39 -36.18
CA SER A 209 4.75 -16.78 -36.64
C SER A 209 5.00 -16.53 -38.13
N SER A 210 3.96 -16.60 -38.95
CA SER A 210 4.01 -16.24 -40.37
C SER A 210 4.34 -14.74 -40.63
N ILE A 211 4.16 -13.87 -39.64
CA ILE A 211 4.44 -12.44 -39.72
C ILE A 211 5.74 -12.11 -38.97
N VAL A 212 5.89 -12.65 -37.80
CA VAL A 212 7.02 -12.32 -36.89
C VAL A 212 8.24 -13.21 -37.10
N GLY A 213 8.08 -14.35 -37.81
CA GLY A 213 9.13 -15.36 -37.98
C GLY A 213 9.37 -16.17 -36.70
N ASP A 214 10.36 -17.07 -36.75
CA ASP A 214 10.72 -17.97 -35.64
C ASP A 214 11.93 -17.47 -34.84
N THR A 215 12.47 -16.31 -35.17
CA THR A 215 13.63 -15.72 -34.47
C THR A 215 13.14 -14.99 -33.22
N PRO A 216 13.66 -15.34 -32.02
CA PRO A 216 13.29 -14.63 -30.80
C PRO A 216 13.79 -13.19 -30.83
N GLY A 217 12.90 -12.29 -30.42
CA GLY A 217 13.19 -10.85 -30.27
C GLY A 217 13.05 -10.07 -31.58
N TRP A 218 12.54 -8.84 -31.42
CA TRP A 218 12.47 -7.86 -32.50
C TRP A 218 13.39 -6.69 -32.18
N THR A 219 14.01 -6.15 -33.22
CA THR A 219 14.69 -4.86 -33.11
C THR A 219 13.69 -3.74 -33.33
N TYR A 220 14.02 -2.56 -32.88
CA TYR A 220 13.19 -1.34 -33.08
C TYR A 220 12.96 -0.99 -34.57
N GLN A 221 13.72 -1.61 -35.47
CA GLN A 221 13.65 -1.40 -36.92
C GLN A 221 12.79 -2.46 -37.65
N GLN A 222 12.35 -3.49 -36.97
CA GLN A 222 11.45 -4.53 -37.47
C GLN A 222 9.99 -4.26 -37.07
#